data_ca6a80b2311c122e39f79cccc06952d4
#
_entry.id   ca6a80b2311c122e39f79cccc06952d4
#
_cell.length_a   1.000
_cell.length_b   1.000
_cell.length_c   1.000
_cell.angle_alpha   90.00
_cell.angle_beta   90.00
_cell.angle_gamma   90.00
#
_symmetry.space_group_name_H-M   'P 1'
#
loop_
_entity.id
_entity.type
_entity.pdbx_description
1 polymer ?
#
loop_
_entity_poly.entity_id
_entity_poly.type
_entity_poly.pdbx_seq_one_letter_code
_entity_poly.pdbx_strand_id
1 'polypeptide(L)'
;MSKKSAPKPIKTKDGESAVLATIAAMPEPSRAMGQRLHAIIKANAPALSPKLWYGMPAYANKDGKVVLFFRSEEKFKERYMTLGFNPEANLDEGHMWPVAFALTELTATEEAKIAALVRKAAS
;
A
#
# COMPACT_ATOMS: atom_id res chain seq x y z
N MET A 1 -16.14 29.21 -0.75
CA MET A 1 -16.04 28.54 -1.16
C MET A 1 -15.94 27.93 -1.62
N SER A 2 -15.65 28.04 -1.46
CA SER A 2 -15.52 27.29 -1.85
C SER A 2 -15.33 26.49 -2.03
N LYS A 3 -15.19 26.46 -1.63
CA LYS A 3 -14.93 25.61 -1.81
C LYS A 3 -15.08 24.73 -1.80
N LYS A 4 -15.36 24.73 -1.44
CA LYS A 4 -15.51 23.79 -1.51
C LYS A 4 -16.07 23.04 -1.81
N SER A 5 -16.44 23.11 -1.83
CA SER A 5 -16.95 22.27 -2.13
C SER A 5 -17.09 21.51 -2.80
N ALA A 6 -17.02 21.51 -2.93
CA ALA A 6 -17.26 20.81 -3.63
C ALA A 6 -17.07 19.83 -3.93
N PRO A 7 -17.34 19.48 -4.14
CA PRO A 7 -17.35 18.23 -4.16
C PRO A 7 -16.34 17.41 -4.29
N LYS A 8 -15.99 16.98 -3.91
CA LYS A 8 -15.13 16.34 -4.04
C LYS A 8 -15.05 15.24 -4.66
N PRO A 9 -15.14 15.24 -5.10
CA PRO A 9 -15.26 14.15 -5.95
C PRO A 9 -14.04 13.38 -6.18
N ILE A 10 -12.97 13.89 -6.04
CA ILE A 10 -11.78 13.15 -6.38
C ILE A 10 -11.21 12.50 -5.15
N LYS A 11 -11.96 11.50 -4.70
CA LYS A 11 -11.55 10.78 -3.51
C LYS A 11 -10.25 10.04 -3.70
N THR A 12 -10.03 9.52 -4.91
CA THR A 12 -8.79 8.83 -5.22
C THR A 12 -7.61 9.77 -5.04
N LYS A 13 -7.75 10.98 -5.54
CA LYS A 13 -6.68 11.96 -5.42
C LYS A 13 -6.46 12.36 -3.97
N ASP A 14 -7.55 12.57 -3.23
CA ASP A 14 -7.45 12.91 -1.82
C ASP A 14 -6.83 11.76 -1.04
N GLY A 15 -7.21 10.54 -1.39
CA GLY A 15 -6.63 9.36 -0.74
C GLY A 15 -5.15 9.25 -1.00
N GLU A 16 -4.71 9.50 -2.22
CA GLU A 16 -3.31 9.45 -2.55
C GLU A 16 -2.52 10.53 -1.81
N SER A 17 -3.07 11.73 -1.71
CA SER A 17 -2.41 12.80 -0.97
C SER A 17 -2.22 12.42 0.50
N ALA A 18 -3.22 11.80 1.09
CA ALA A 18 -3.15 11.37 2.48
C ALA A 18 -2.11 10.27 2.66
N VAL A 19 -2.05 9.33 1.71
CA VAL A 19 -1.06 8.26 1.74
C VAL A 19 0.34 8.82 1.63
N LEU A 20 0.56 9.73 0.69
CA LEU A 20 1.87 10.35 0.48
C LEU A 20 2.32 11.12 1.72
N ALA A 21 1.40 11.85 2.35
CA ALA A 21 1.72 12.61 3.56
C ALA A 21 2.10 11.67 4.71
N THR A 22 1.38 10.56 4.84
CA THR A 22 1.67 9.58 5.87
C THR A 22 3.05 8.96 5.67
N ILE A 23 3.39 8.63 4.42
CA ILE A 23 4.70 8.07 4.11
C ILE A 23 5.80 9.11 4.39
N ALA A 24 5.56 10.37 4.00
CA ALA A 24 6.54 11.43 4.21
C ALA A 24 6.83 11.66 5.69
N ALA A 25 5.89 11.34 6.57
CA ALA A 25 6.06 11.50 8.00
C ALA A 25 6.79 10.33 8.65
N MET A 26 7.04 9.25 7.92
CA MET A 26 7.75 8.11 8.48
C MET A 26 9.23 8.45 8.68
N PRO A 27 9.86 7.88 9.71
CA PRO A 27 11.33 8.03 9.84
C PRO A 27 12.02 7.14 8.81
N GLU A 28 13.28 7.45 8.53
CA GLU A 28 14.08 6.57 7.69
C GLU A 28 14.48 5.34 8.47
N PRO A 29 14.62 4.18 7.83
CA PRO A 29 14.52 3.96 6.37
C PRO A 29 13.10 3.72 5.86
N SER A 30 12.11 3.71 6.75
CA SER A 30 10.72 3.42 6.35
C SER A 30 10.19 4.40 5.32
N ARG A 31 10.58 5.67 5.43
CA ARG A 31 10.09 6.68 4.50
C ARG A 31 10.50 6.37 3.06
N ALA A 32 11.80 6.12 2.85
CA ALA A 32 12.29 5.82 1.50
C ALA A 32 11.67 4.52 0.98
N MET A 33 11.57 3.50 1.83
CA MET A 33 10.96 2.24 1.44
C MET A 33 9.49 2.41 1.12
N GLY A 34 8.77 3.20 1.93
CA GLY A 34 7.36 3.45 1.69
C GLY A 34 7.12 4.19 0.39
N GLN A 35 7.97 5.17 0.08
CA GLN A 35 7.86 5.90 -1.18
C GLN A 35 8.06 4.96 -2.36
N ARG A 36 9.01 4.05 -2.23
CA ARG A 36 9.28 3.09 -3.29
C ARG A 36 8.15 2.09 -3.44
N LEU A 37 7.61 1.58 -2.31
CA LEU A 37 6.47 0.67 -2.34
C LEU A 37 5.27 1.33 -3.02
N HIS A 38 5.00 2.58 -2.70
CA HIS A 38 3.90 3.29 -3.34
C HIS A 38 4.08 3.35 -4.85
N ALA A 39 5.29 3.66 -5.30
CA ALA A 39 5.57 3.72 -6.74
C ALA A 39 5.37 2.36 -7.41
N ILE A 40 5.85 1.29 -6.76
CA ILE A 40 5.71 -0.07 -7.31
C ILE A 40 4.23 -0.46 -7.41
N ILE A 41 3.47 -0.17 -6.37
CA ILE A 41 2.04 -0.53 -6.35
C ILE A 41 1.29 0.24 -7.42
N LYS A 42 1.54 1.53 -7.53
CA LYS A 42 0.87 2.36 -8.54
C LYS A 42 1.20 1.87 -9.96
N ALA A 43 2.44 1.48 -10.19
CA ALA A 43 2.85 1.02 -11.51
C ALA A 43 2.27 -0.34 -11.87
N ASN A 44 2.11 -1.22 -10.89
CA ASN A 44 1.73 -2.61 -11.14
C ASN A 44 0.27 -2.93 -10.87
N ALA A 45 -0.43 -2.06 -10.15
CA ALA A 45 -1.86 -2.21 -9.87
C ALA A 45 -2.55 -0.85 -9.95
N PRO A 46 -2.55 -0.22 -11.13
CA PRO A 46 -3.11 1.13 -11.26
C PRO A 46 -4.61 1.21 -10.99
N ALA A 47 -5.30 0.08 -11.02
CA ALA A 47 -6.74 0.07 -10.75
C ALA A 47 -7.05 0.20 -9.26
N LEU A 48 -6.07 -0.03 -8.38
CA LEU A 48 -6.29 0.12 -6.95
C LEU A 48 -6.20 1.60 -6.56
N SER A 49 -7.04 2.01 -5.63
CA SER A 49 -7.11 3.39 -5.17
C SER A 49 -6.41 3.53 -3.81
N PRO A 50 -5.43 4.43 -3.70
CA PRO A 50 -4.76 4.67 -2.41
C PRO A 50 -5.72 5.27 -1.41
N LYS A 51 -5.58 4.87 -0.14
CA LYS A 51 -6.35 5.45 0.96
C LYS A 51 -5.65 5.08 2.26
N LEU A 52 -6.00 5.80 3.33
CA LEU A 52 -5.54 5.42 4.65
C LEU A 52 -6.50 4.39 5.24
N TRP A 53 -5.96 3.39 5.92
CA TRP A 53 -6.73 2.33 6.55
C TRP A 53 -6.08 2.07 7.90
N TYR A 54 -6.79 2.45 8.97
CA TYR A 54 -6.21 2.41 10.32
C TYR A 54 -4.87 3.14 10.39
N GLY A 55 -4.79 4.28 9.67
CA GLY A 55 -3.58 5.08 9.66
C GLY A 55 -2.45 4.54 8.80
N MET A 56 -2.69 3.50 8.03
CA MET A 56 -1.68 2.88 7.18
C MET A 56 -1.96 3.16 5.71
N PRO A 57 -0.91 3.31 4.90
CA PRO A 57 -1.10 3.35 3.45
C PRO A 57 -1.74 2.04 2.97
N ALA A 58 -2.83 2.16 2.24
CA ALA A 58 -3.60 1.01 1.78
C ALA A 58 -4.10 1.26 0.36
N TYR A 59 -4.50 0.18 -0.30
CA TYR A 59 -4.88 0.25 -1.70
C TYR A 59 -6.14 -0.59 -1.89
N ALA A 60 -7.22 0.06 -2.31
CA ALA A 60 -8.55 -0.54 -2.34
C ALA A 60 -9.00 -0.82 -3.76
N ASN A 61 -9.83 -1.85 -3.91
CA ASN A 61 -10.41 -2.18 -5.20
C ASN A 61 -11.61 -1.26 -5.48
N LYS A 62 -12.27 -1.47 -6.61
CA LYS A 62 -13.38 -0.62 -7.03
C LYS A 62 -14.56 -0.65 -6.06
N ASP A 63 -14.65 -1.69 -5.25
CA ASP A 63 -15.72 -1.81 -4.25
C ASP A 63 -15.33 -1.17 -2.92
N GLY A 64 -14.17 -0.52 -2.88
CA GLY A 64 -13.71 0.16 -1.68
C GLY A 64 -13.06 -0.75 -0.65
N LYS A 65 -12.83 -2.01 -0.99
CA LYS A 65 -12.23 -2.96 -0.07
C LYS A 65 -10.72 -2.96 -0.20
N VAL A 66 -10.03 -2.90 0.93
CA VAL A 66 -8.57 -2.85 0.94
C VAL A 66 -8.01 -4.20 0.51
N VAL A 67 -7.20 -4.17 -0.55
CA VAL A 67 -6.57 -5.38 -1.10
C VAL A 67 -5.22 -5.61 -0.44
N LEU A 68 -4.44 -4.52 -0.29
CA LEU A 68 -3.12 -4.62 0.34
C LEU A 68 -2.80 -3.32 1.07
N PHE A 69 -1.83 -3.39 1.96
CA PHE A 69 -1.41 -2.27 2.78
C PHE A 69 0.02 -2.46 3.24
N PHE A 70 0.63 -1.39 3.75
CA PHE A 70 1.92 -1.56 4.43
C PHE A 70 1.99 -0.60 5.61
N ARG A 71 2.87 -0.92 6.55
CA ARG A 71 3.05 -0.11 7.75
C ARG A 71 4.51 -0.06 8.13
N SER A 72 4.90 1.06 8.74
CA SER A 72 6.29 1.25 9.14
C SER A 72 6.62 0.40 10.37
N GLU A 73 7.91 0.14 10.54
CA GLU A 73 8.39 -0.60 11.70
C GLU A 73 8.08 0.14 12.99
N GLU A 74 8.08 1.46 12.95
CA GLU A 74 7.90 2.27 14.14
C GLU A 74 6.50 2.16 14.73
N LYS A 75 5.50 1.99 13.85
CA LYS A 75 4.11 2.01 14.28
C LYS A 75 3.84 0.96 15.36
N PHE A 76 4.44 -0.20 15.25
CA PHE A 76 4.24 -1.30 16.20
C PHE A 76 5.53 -1.73 16.87
N LYS A 77 6.59 -0.91 16.75
CA LYS A 77 7.89 -1.18 17.36
C LYS A 77 8.48 -2.50 16.93
N GLU A 78 8.32 -2.79 15.65
CA GLU A 78 8.89 -3.98 15.05
C GLU A 78 10.23 -3.66 14.42
N ARG A 79 11.01 -4.68 14.09
CA ARG A 79 12.30 -4.47 13.46
C ARG A 79 12.26 -4.48 11.94
N TYR A 80 11.04 -4.46 11.38
CA TYR A 80 10.82 -4.50 9.93
C TYR A 80 9.52 -3.79 9.58
N MET A 81 9.40 -3.39 8.30
CA MET A 81 8.12 -2.96 7.79
C MET A 81 7.29 -4.18 7.43
N THR A 82 5.98 -4.04 7.44
CA THR A 82 5.09 -5.13 7.05
C THR A 82 4.35 -4.73 5.78
N LEU A 83 4.38 -5.62 4.79
CA LEU A 83 3.53 -5.51 3.60
C LEU A 83 2.50 -6.62 3.72
N GLY A 84 1.21 -6.26 3.81
CA GLY A 84 0.15 -7.22 4.07
C GLY A 84 -0.90 -7.24 2.98
N PHE A 85 -1.57 -8.39 2.86
CA PHE A 85 -2.62 -8.60 1.87
C PHE A 85 -3.88 -9.11 2.58
N ASN A 86 -5.00 -8.48 2.27
CA ASN A 86 -6.28 -8.86 2.84
C ASN A 86 -6.93 -9.97 2.01
N PRO A 87 -8.03 -10.57 2.51
CA PRO A 87 -8.69 -11.65 1.74
C PRO A 87 -9.10 -11.28 0.33
N GLU A 88 -9.27 -9.99 0.04
CA GLU A 88 -9.62 -9.54 -1.30
C GLU A 88 -8.46 -9.66 -2.30
N ALA A 89 -7.24 -9.89 -1.81
CA ALA A 89 -6.09 -10.07 -2.70
C ALA A 89 -6.18 -11.45 -3.34
N ASN A 90 -5.97 -11.50 -4.64
CA ASN A 90 -6.08 -12.75 -5.38
C ASN A 90 -4.75 -13.51 -5.35
N LEU A 91 -4.36 -13.94 -4.15
CA LEU A 91 -3.10 -14.65 -3.96
C LEU A 91 -3.26 -16.13 -3.66
N ASP A 92 -4.49 -16.62 -3.67
CA ASP A 92 -4.77 -18.01 -3.35
C ASP A 92 -3.91 -18.98 -4.16
N GLU A 93 -3.34 -19.94 -3.48
CA GLU A 93 -2.49 -20.94 -4.11
C GLU A 93 -2.56 -22.22 -3.29
N GLY A 94 -3.31 -23.21 -3.81
CA GLY A 94 -3.55 -24.44 -3.04
C GLY A 94 -4.32 -24.11 -1.76
N HIS A 95 -3.87 -24.70 -0.67
CA HIS A 95 -4.51 -24.51 0.62
C HIS A 95 -3.67 -23.67 1.59
N MET A 96 -2.57 -23.09 1.11
CA MET A 96 -1.71 -22.29 1.97
C MET A 96 -0.93 -21.29 1.13
N TRP A 97 -1.03 -20.00 1.50
CA TRP A 97 -0.26 -18.95 0.83
C TRP A 97 0.03 -17.83 1.83
N PRO A 98 1.13 -17.08 1.61
CA PRO A 98 1.47 -16.00 2.53
C PRO A 98 0.57 -14.80 2.33
N VAL A 99 0.26 -14.11 3.44
CA VAL A 99 -0.55 -12.89 3.40
C VAL A 99 0.18 -11.69 3.97
N ALA A 100 1.41 -11.86 4.48
CA ALA A 100 2.19 -10.75 5.00
C ALA A 100 3.66 -11.05 4.84
N PHE A 101 4.43 -9.98 4.60
CA PHE A 101 5.87 -10.08 4.41
C PHE A 101 6.59 -9.05 5.27
N ALA A 102 7.71 -9.44 5.84
CA ALA A 102 8.58 -8.54 6.57
C ALA A 102 9.59 -7.95 5.59
N LEU A 103 9.78 -6.63 5.64
CA LEU A 103 10.69 -5.94 4.75
C LEU A 103 11.73 -5.18 5.57
N THR A 104 13.00 -5.48 5.35
CA THR A 104 14.08 -4.74 5.99
C THR A 104 14.83 -3.86 4.98
N GLU A 105 14.70 -4.19 3.70
CA GLU A 105 15.39 -3.45 2.64
C GLU A 105 14.71 -3.76 1.32
N LEU A 106 14.77 -2.84 0.36
CA LEU A 106 14.23 -3.05 -0.97
C LEU A 106 15.37 -3.02 -2.00
N THR A 107 15.94 -4.19 -2.27
CA THR A 107 16.87 -4.32 -3.37
C THR A 107 16.09 -4.69 -4.63
N ALA A 108 16.76 -4.79 -5.77
CA ALA A 108 16.11 -5.15 -7.02
C ALA A 108 15.35 -6.48 -6.90
N THR A 109 15.88 -7.40 -6.10
CA THR A 109 15.24 -8.70 -5.88
C THR A 109 13.89 -8.56 -5.21
N GLU A 110 13.81 -7.80 -4.11
CA GLU A 110 12.55 -7.60 -3.41
C GLU A 110 11.57 -6.80 -4.27
N GLU A 111 12.06 -5.78 -4.97
CA GLU A 111 11.17 -4.98 -5.80
C GLU A 111 10.50 -5.83 -6.88
N ALA A 112 11.25 -6.73 -7.52
CA ALA A 112 10.70 -7.60 -8.54
C ALA A 112 9.65 -8.56 -7.98
N LYS A 113 9.92 -9.13 -6.79
CA LYS A 113 8.97 -10.02 -6.13
C LYS A 113 7.69 -9.28 -5.75
N ILE A 114 7.85 -8.08 -5.22
CA ILE A 114 6.69 -7.28 -4.80
C ILE A 114 5.85 -6.89 -6.01
N ALA A 115 6.49 -6.48 -7.11
CA ALA A 115 5.77 -6.13 -8.32
C ALA A 115 4.91 -7.29 -8.81
N ALA A 116 5.47 -8.50 -8.81
CA ALA A 116 4.74 -9.69 -9.23
C ALA A 116 3.58 -10.01 -8.30
N LEU A 117 3.80 -9.89 -6.97
CA LEU A 117 2.76 -10.14 -5.99
C LEU A 117 1.61 -9.14 -6.13
N VAL A 118 1.95 -7.87 -6.33
CA VAL A 118 0.96 -6.80 -6.47
C VAL A 118 0.10 -7.03 -7.72
N ARG A 119 0.73 -7.38 -8.83
CA ARG A 119 -0.02 -7.67 -10.06
C ARG A 119 -0.98 -8.84 -9.84
N LYS A 120 -0.51 -9.90 -9.20
CA LYS A 120 -1.36 -11.06 -8.93
C LYS A 120 -2.49 -10.71 -7.98
N ALA A 121 -2.18 -9.99 -6.92
CA ALA A 121 -3.17 -9.63 -5.90
C ALA A 121 -4.30 -8.80 -6.49
N ALA A 122 -3.99 -7.94 -7.44
CA ALA A 122 -4.96 -7.02 -8.04
C ALA A 122 -5.69 -7.59 -9.24
N SER A 123 -5.29 -8.77 -9.72
CA SER A 123 -5.86 -9.33 -10.95
C SER A 123 -7.27 -9.88 -10.76
#